data_7060cc3a339f5e533d87b28fa6c3039a
#
_entry.id   7060cc3a339f5e533d87b28fa6c3039a
#
_cell.length_a   1.000
_cell.length_b   1.000
_cell.length_c   1.000
_cell.angle_alpha   90.00
_cell.angle_beta   90.00
_cell.angle_gamma   90.00
#
_symmetry.space_group_name_H-M   'P 1'
#
loop_
_entity.id
_entity.type
_entity.pdbx_description
1 polymer ?
#
loop_
_entity_poly.entity_id
_entity_poly.type
_entity_poly.pdbx_seq_one_letter_code
_entity_poly.pdbx_strand_id
1 'polypeptide(L)'
;VSSENFVHLHNHTEYSMLDGAARIKKLIAKAVELEMPAIAMTDHGNAHGAYEFWKQATTQGIKPIIGIEAYVAPGSRLEKSKVRWGTGGDDDVSGGGAYSHMTMWSTDNASMQNLFRLSSEAYLSGYYFKPRMDRELLHKYGRGLIATTGCPGGEVQTRLRLGQYKEALDTAAEFRDIFGEGNFFVEVMDHSLDIEKRVRDDLLKLAKDLSLPLVATNDLHYTNQEDHEAHDALLCVQVGSNIYDQNRFKFESQEYYLKTAKQMREIFKEIPEAANNTLLIAERCEVSFEKRDLMPRFPTPDGQSESDWLAEEVWRGMDRRFPGGCDDKRRDQASYELEVINKMGFPGYFLVVARSEE
;
A
#
# COMPACT_ATOMS: atom_id res chain seq x y z
N VAL A 1 -24.16 6.77 3.23
CA VAL A 1 -23.80 5.42 3.68
C VAL A 1 -24.57 5.16 4.98
N SER A 2 -25.22 3.99 5.13
CA SER A 2 -25.93 3.62 6.38
C SER A 2 -24.92 3.57 7.53
N SER A 3 -25.32 4.09 8.69
CA SER A 3 -24.50 4.00 9.93
C SER A 3 -24.32 2.56 10.43
N GLU A 4 -24.96 1.59 9.81
CA GLU A 4 -24.84 0.16 10.11
C GLU A 4 -23.74 -0.53 9.29
N ASN A 5 -23.16 0.16 8.28
CA ASN A 5 -22.07 -0.37 7.47
C ASN A 5 -20.73 -0.34 8.21
N PHE A 6 -19.76 -1.05 7.65
CA PHE A 6 -18.37 -1.12 8.12
C PHE A 6 -17.44 -1.13 6.90
N VAL A 7 -16.24 -0.53 7.02
CA VAL A 7 -15.23 -0.57 5.99
C VAL A 7 -13.98 -1.26 6.53
N HIS A 8 -13.56 -2.33 5.88
CA HIS A 8 -12.29 -2.98 6.20
C HIS A 8 -11.13 -2.12 5.71
N LEU A 9 -10.38 -1.56 6.65
CA LEU A 9 -9.30 -0.60 6.39
C LEU A 9 -7.90 -1.22 6.47
N HIS A 10 -7.74 -2.39 7.10
CA HIS A 10 -6.46 -3.09 7.22
C HIS A 10 -6.59 -4.47 6.56
N ASN A 11 -6.04 -4.59 5.36
CA ASN A 11 -6.20 -5.78 4.52
C ASN A 11 -4.94 -6.07 3.72
N HIS A 12 -4.54 -7.34 3.69
CA HIS A 12 -3.40 -7.86 2.96
C HIS A 12 -3.85 -8.63 1.73
N THR A 13 -3.41 -8.18 0.56
CA THR A 13 -3.66 -8.85 -0.72
C THR A 13 -2.51 -9.83 -1.06
N GLU A 14 -2.57 -10.48 -2.23
CA GLU A 14 -1.45 -11.27 -2.76
C GLU A 14 -0.14 -10.48 -2.92
N TYR A 15 -0.17 -9.14 -2.84
CA TYR A 15 1.01 -8.28 -2.86
C TYR A 15 1.69 -8.14 -1.49
N SER A 16 1.06 -8.61 -0.39
CA SER A 16 1.73 -8.97 0.87
C SER A 16 2.37 -10.35 0.71
N MET A 17 3.41 -10.43 -0.13
CA MET A 17 3.97 -11.67 -0.66
C MET A 17 4.34 -12.65 0.44
N LEU A 18 3.89 -13.90 0.29
CA LEU A 18 4.06 -15.02 1.22
C LEU A 18 3.35 -14.85 2.58
N ASP A 19 2.46 -13.87 2.69
CA ASP A 19 1.69 -13.58 3.89
C ASP A 19 0.21 -13.36 3.57
N GLY A 20 -0.13 -12.50 2.60
CA GLY A 20 -1.50 -12.28 2.14
C GLY A 20 -1.97 -13.34 1.14
N ALA A 21 -3.11 -13.98 1.41
CA ALA A 21 -3.78 -14.93 0.53
C ALA A 21 -5.04 -14.36 -0.14
N ALA A 22 -5.45 -13.12 0.16
CA ALA A 22 -6.61 -12.50 -0.44
C ALA A 22 -6.29 -11.93 -1.83
N ARG A 23 -6.71 -12.63 -2.88
CA ARG A 23 -6.56 -12.13 -4.25
C ARG A 23 -7.47 -10.94 -4.51
N ILE A 24 -6.92 -9.83 -5.02
CA ILE A 24 -7.63 -8.56 -5.25
C ILE A 24 -8.99 -8.79 -5.91
N LYS A 25 -9.05 -9.55 -7.00
CA LYS A 25 -10.30 -9.79 -7.73
C LYS A 25 -11.35 -10.50 -6.87
N LYS A 26 -10.95 -11.49 -6.06
CA LYS A 26 -11.86 -12.24 -5.18
C LYS A 26 -12.29 -11.38 -3.99
N LEU A 27 -11.35 -10.64 -3.39
CA LEU A 27 -11.60 -9.76 -2.27
C LEU A 27 -12.60 -8.67 -2.64
N ILE A 28 -12.42 -8.00 -3.77
CA ILE A 28 -13.33 -6.96 -4.26
C ILE A 28 -14.73 -7.55 -4.56
N ALA A 29 -14.79 -8.69 -5.24
CA ALA A 29 -16.08 -9.34 -5.53
C ALA A 29 -16.84 -9.70 -4.25
N LYS A 30 -16.14 -10.19 -3.22
CA LYS A 30 -16.74 -10.51 -1.93
C LYS A 30 -17.18 -9.25 -1.18
N ALA A 31 -16.42 -8.17 -1.22
CA ALA A 31 -16.80 -6.90 -0.61
C ALA A 31 -18.05 -6.32 -1.26
N VAL A 32 -18.22 -6.45 -2.59
CA VAL A 32 -19.43 -6.06 -3.32
C VAL A 32 -20.61 -6.96 -2.93
N GLU A 33 -20.41 -8.29 -2.86
CA GLU A 33 -21.45 -9.24 -2.38
C GLU A 33 -21.96 -8.88 -0.98
N LEU A 34 -21.06 -8.41 -0.11
CA LEU A 34 -21.37 -7.98 1.25
C LEU A 34 -21.88 -6.52 1.34
N GLU A 35 -22.14 -5.88 0.20
CA GLU A 35 -22.68 -4.51 0.09
C GLU A 35 -21.82 -3.47 0.83
N MET A 36 -20.48 -3.68 0.87
CA MET A 36 -19.57 -2.73 1.49
C MET A 36 -19.45 -1.44 0.66
N PRO A 37 -19.47 -0.25 1.29
CA PRO A 37 -19.39 1.01 0.56
C PRO A 37 -17.99 1.30 0.04
N ALA A 38 -16.96 0.77 0.70
CA ALA A 38 -15.55 0.94 0.39
C ALA A 38 -14.74 -0.24 0.93
N ILE A 39 -13.51 -0.40 0.44
CA ILE A 39 -12.53 -1.34 0.97
C ILE A 39 -11.12 -0.78 0.76
N ALA A 40 -10.21 -1.02 1.72
CA ALA A 40 -8.82 -0.62 1.60
C ALA A 40 -7.92 -1.77 1.16
N MET A 41 -6.74 -1.43 0.62
CA MET A 41 -5.56 -2.28 0.60
C MET A 41 -4.49 -1.66 1.50
N THR A 42 -3.77 -2.47 2.24
CA THR A 42 -2.67 -2.06 3.13
C THR A 42 -1.58 -3.11 3.16
N ASP A 43 -1.06 -3.46 2.01
CA ASP A 43 -0.03 -4.49 1.88
C ASP A 43 1.25 -4.14 2.64
N HIS A 44 1.99 -5.15 3.08
CA HIS A 44 3.22 -5.02 3.84
C HIS A 44 4.31 -4.25 3.09
N GLY A 45 4.58 -3.03 3.52
CA GLY A 45 5.68 -2.18 3.07
C GLY A 45 5.61 -1.73 1.61
N ASN A 46 4.54 -2.01 0.89
CA ASN A 46 4.44 -1.70 -0.52
C ASN A 46 3.02 -1.30 -0.97
N ALA A 47 2.95 -0.66 -2.14
CA ALA A 47 1.71 -0.32 -2.82
C ALA A 47 1.69 -0.89 -4.26
N HIS A 48 2.33 -2.05 -4.48
CA HIS A 48 2.48 -2.62 -5.83
C HIS A 48 1.14 -2.95 -6.48
N GLY A 49 0.15 -3.38 -5.71
CA GLY A 49 -1.21 -3.69 -6.14
C GLY A 49 -2.12 -2.46 -6.35
N ALA A 50 -1.68 -1.24 -6.03
CA ALA A 50 -2.55 -0.06 -5.93
C ALA A 50 -3.37 0.22 -7.20
N TYR A 51 -2.75 0.17 -8.39
CA TYR A 51 -3.46 0.39 -9.64
C TYR A 51 -4.46 -0.73 -9.95
N GLU A 52 -4.07 -1.99 -9.76
CA GLU A 52 -4.96 -3.13 -9.98
C GLU A 52 -6.14 -3.09 -9.02
N PHE A 53 -5.89 -2.85 -7.73
CA PHE A 53 -6.91 -2.73 -6.70
C PHE A 53 -7.90 -1.61 -7.03
N TRP A 54 -7.40 -0.41 -7.32
CA TRP A 54 -8.22 0.73 -7.72
C TRP A 54 -9.07 0.42 -8.94
N LYS A 55 -8.48 -0.16 -9.99
CA LYS A 55 -9.17 -0.50 -11.23
C LYS A 55 -10.27 -1.54 -11.01
N GLN A 56 -9.98 -2.61 -10.26
CA GLN A 56 -10.96 -3.66 -9.97
C GLN A 56 -12.12 -3.10 -9.12
N ALA A 57 -11.84 -2.33 -8.09
CA ALA A 57 -12.85 -1.74 -7.22
C ALA A 57 -13.74 -0.75 -7.98
N THR A 58 -13.17 0.20 -8.71
CA THR A 58 -13.94 1.19 -9.49
C THR A 58 -14.77 0.53 -10.58
N THR A 59 -14.27 -0.52 -11.24
CA THR A 59 -15.02 -1.27 -12.26
C THR A 59 -16.25 -1.96 -11.65
N GLN A 60 -16.19 -2.39 -10.41
CA GLN A 60 -17.29 -3.06 -9.70
C GLN A 60 -18.13 -2.10 -8.85
N GLY A 61 -17.86 -0.78 -8.88
CA GLY A 61 -18.65 0.25 -8.22
C GLY A 61 -18.44 0.36 -6.70
N ILE A 62 -17.35 -0.23 -6.15
CA ILE A 62 -16.95 -0.06 -4.75
C ILE A 62 -15.82 0.95 -4.65
N LYS A 63 -15.82 1.79 -3.61
CA LYS A 63 -14.79 2.81 -3.39
C LYS A 63 -13.47 2.18 -2.93
N PRO A 64 -12.35 2.35 -3.67
CA PRO A 64 -11.03 1.90 -3.24
C PRO A 64 -10.38 2.89 -2.28
N ILE A 65 -9.69 2.38 -1.27
CA ILE A 65 -8.82 3.15 -0.39
C ILE A 65 -7.40 2.60 -0.53
N ILE A 66 -6.46 3.46 -0.89
CA ILE A 66 -5.06 3.06 -1.11
C ILE A 66 -4.24 3.40 0.12
N GLY A 67 -3.66 2.37 0.69
CA GLY A 67 -2.81 2.45 1.87
C GLY A 67 -1.66 1.44 1.84
N ILE A 68 -0.89 1.41 2.90
CA ILE A 68 0.13 0.40 3.19
C ILE A 68 0.17 0.10 4.69
N GLU A 69 0.56 -1.10 5.07
CA GLU A 69 1.08 -1.37 6.40
C GLU A 69 2.61 -1.22 6.32
N ALA A 70 3.09 -0.07 6.78
CA ALA A 70 4.49 0.29 6.71
C ALA A 70 5.33 -0.41 7.77
N TYR A 71 6.59 -0.70 7.44
CA TYR A 71 7.62 -1.02 8.43
C TYR A 71 8.32 0.26 8.85
N VAL A 72 8.33 0.55 10.14
CA VAL A 72 8.95 1.75 10.73
C VAL A 72 10.18 1.34 11.54
N ALA A 73 11.34 1.92 11.21
CA ALA A 73 12.57 1.73 11.96
C ALA A 73 12.44 2.40 13.35
N PRO A 74 12.91 1.77 14.43
CA PRO A 74 12.85 2.36 15.77
C PRO A 74 13.74 3.61 15.93
N GLY A 75 14.76 3.74 15.10
CA GLY A 75 15.64 4.90 14.98
C GLY A 75 15.75 5.34 13.52
N SER A 76 16.95 5.63 13.04
CA SER A 76 17.19 5.95 11.64
C SER A 76 17.04 4.70 10.76
N ARG A 77 16.38 4.82 9.61
CA ARG A 77 16.28 3.77 8.59
C ARG A 77 17.64 3.36 8.01
N LEU A 78 18.62 4.27 8.11
CA LEU A 78 19.98 4.03 7.62
C LEU A 78 20.80 3.12 8.55
N GLU A 79 20.38 3.02 9.82
CA GLU A 79 21.01 2.15 10.80
C GLU A 79 20.50 0.71 10.67
N LYS A 80 21.40 -0.25 10.45
CA LYS A 80 21.09 -1.68 10.35
C LYS A 80 21.29 -2.36 11.71
N SER A 81 20.60 -1.85 12.74
CA SER A 81 20.65 -2.35 14.12
C SER A 81 19.29 -2.73 14.64
N LYS A 82 19.28 -3.59 15.65
CA LYS A 82 18.08 -3.95 16.42
C LYS A 82 18.09 -3.20 17.75
N VAL A 83 16.95 -2.66 18.15
CA VAL A 83 16.77 -1.98 19.42
C VAL A 83 16.12 -2.92 20.43
N ARG A 84 16.68 -3.01 21.61
CA ARG A 84 16.04 -3.67 22.75
C ARG A 84 15.25 -2.62 23.53
N TRP A 85 13.91 -2.70 23.48
CA TRP A 85 13.05 -1.74 24.17
C TRP A 85 12.79 -2.10 25.63
N GLY A 86 13.32 -3.22 26.11
CA GLY A 86 13.15 -3.64 27.50
C GLY A 86 13.87 -4.95 27.80
N THR A 87 13.65 -5.49 29.00
CA THR A 87 14.15 -6.79 29.45
C THR A 87 13.19 -7.95 29.13
N GLY A 88 12.11 -7.66 28.37
CA GLY A 88 11.15 -8.68 27.89
C GLY A 88 11.77 -9.67 26.93
N GLY A 89 11.15 -10.82 26.77
CA GLY A 89 11.56 -11.82 25.77
C GLY A 89 11.49 -11.27 24.34
N ASP A 90 12.22 -11.86 23.41
CA ASP A 90 12.22 -11.47 21.99
C ASP A 90 10.81 -11.54 21.37
N ASP A 91 9.90 -12.36 21.90
CA ASP A 91 8.53 -12.55 21.44
C ASP A 91 7.61 -11.34 21.69
N ASP A 92 7.95 -10.47 22.64
CA ASP A 92 7.17 -9.25 22.92
C ASP A 92 7.58 -8.04 22.07
N VAL A 93 8.65 -8.15 21.28
CA VAL A 93 9.19 -7.05 20.48
C VAL A 93 9.00 -7.34 18.98
N SER A 94 8.17 -6.52 18.33
CA SER A 94 7.91 -6.64 16.90
C SER A 94 9.19 -6.60 16.07
N GLY A 95 9.25 -7.46 15.03
CA GLY A 95 10.41 -7.55 14.16
C GLY A 95 11.74 -7.83 14.88
N GLY A 96 11.69 -8.36 16.12
CA GLY A 96 12.87 -8.53 16.96
C GLY A 96 13.62 -7.23 17.20
N GLY A 97 12.94 -6.09 17.21
CA GLY A 97 13.49 -4.75 17.40
C GLY A 97 14.11 -4.11 16.16
N ALA A 98 13.97 -4.71 14.98
CA ALA A 98 14.46 -4.14 13.72
C ALA A 98 13.46 -3.16 13.09
N TYR A 99 12.17 -3.38 13.31
CA TYR A 99 11.06 -2.57 12.79
C TYR A 99 9.79 -2.77 13.63
N SER A 100 8.85 -1.87 13.46
CA SER A 100 7.47 -1.98 13.92
C SER A 100 6.52 -1.75 12.74
N HIS A 101 5.23 -1.99 12.95
CA HIS A 101 4.19 -1.82 11.93
C HIS A 101 3.41 -0.52 12.12
N MET A 102 2.95 0.09 11.04
CA MET A 102 2.05 1.24 11.04
C MET A 102 1.15 1.22 9.81
N THR A 103 -0.15 1.17 10.02
CA THR A 103 -1.12 1.25 8.92
C THR A 103 -1.35 2.71 8.54
N MET A 104 -1.37 3.02 7.25
CA MET A 104 -1.64 4.37 6.76
C MET A 104 -2.37 4.36 5.42
N TRP A 105 -3.18 5.42 5.17
CA TRP A 105 -4.00 5.58 3.97
C TRP A 105 -3.83 6.97 3.37
N SER A 106 -3.95 7.05 2.05
CA SER A 106 -3.96 8.31 1.29
C SER A 106 -5.34 8.93 1.33
N THR A 107 -5.42 10.25 1.58
CA THR A 107 -6.68 10.98 1.50
C THR A 107 -6.98 11.50 0.10
N ASP A 108 -5.95 11.74 -0.71
CA ASP A 108 -6.04 12.28 -2.07
C ASP A 108 -4.86 11.83 -2.94
N ASN A 109 -4.83 12.27 -4.20
CA ASN A 109 -3.76 11.91 -5.13
C ASN A 109 -2.39 12.48 -4.73
N ALA A 110 -2.33 13.62 -4.04
CA ALA A 110 -1.06 14.20 -3.59
C ALA A 110 -0.46 13.38 -2.45
N SER A 111 -1.26 13.01 -1.47
CA SER A 111 -0.86 12.12 -0.38
C SER A 111 -0.56 10.70 -0.87
N MET A 112 -1.26 10.19 -1.90
CA MET A 112 -0.93 8.91 -2.54
C MET A 112 0.48 8.95 -3.17
N GLN A 113 0.86 10.05 -3.81
CA GLN A 113 2.23 10.22 -4.29
C GLN A 113 3.26 10.24 -3.16
N ASN A 114 2.92 10.85 -2.02
CA ASN A 114 3.76 10.80 -0.83
C ASN A 114 3.90 9.38 -0.27
N LEU A 115 2.79 8.62 -0.24
CA LEU A 115 2.80 7.21 0.18
C LEU A 115 3.74 6.37 -0.71
N PHE A 116 3.69 6.57 -2.04
CA PHE A 116 4.60 5.90 -2.98
C PHE A 116 6.07 6.28 -2.76
N ARG A 117 6.35 7.56 -2.44
CA ARG A 117 7.71 8.00 -2.10
C ARG A 117 8.20 7.39 -0.80
N LEU A 118 7.36 7.34 0.24
CA LEU A 118 7.68 6.68 1.51
C LEU A 118 8.04 5.21 1.29
N SER A 119 7.21 4.48 0.54
CA SER A 119 7.48 3.08 0.21
C SER A 119 8.78 2.94 -0.60
N SER A 120 8.98 3.77 -1.63
CA SER A 120 10.19 3.71 -2.47
C SER A 120 11.47 3.99 -1.66
N GLU A 121 11.48 5.04 -0.83
CA GLU A 121 12.61 5.36 0.03
C GLU A 121 12.89 4.27 1.07
N ALA A 122 11.85 3.62 1.58
CA ALA A 122 12.00 2.48 2.49
C ALA A 122 12.77 1.32 1.83
N TYR A 123 12.51 1.03 0.54
CA TYR A 123 13.24 0.03 -0.22
C TYR A 123 14.66 0.46 -0.59
N LEU A 124 14.83 1.71 -1.04
CA LEU A 124 16.11 2.21 -1.56
C LEU A 124 17.15 2.47 -0.48
N SER A 125 16.72 3.04 0.64
CA SER A 125 17.64 3.49 1.70
C SER A 125 17.44 2.79 3.05
N GLY A 126 16.26 2.21 3.31
CA GLY A 126 15.87 1.68 4.63
C GLY A 126 15.87 0.15 4.76
N TYR A 127 16.27 -0.58 3.72
CA TYR A 127 16.15 -2.04 3.72
C TYR A 127 17.08 -2.71 4.74
N TYR A 128 16.44 -3.30 5.76
CA TYR A 128 17.08 -4.18 6.74
C TYR A 128 16.06 -5.17 7.26
N PHE A 129 16.12 -6.44 6.81
CA PHE A 129 15.10 -7.48 6.87
C PHE A 129 13.82 -7.12 6.10
N LYS A 130 13.32 -5.91 6.24
CA LYS A 130 12.12 -5.35 5.60
C LYS A 130 12.43 -3.93 5.08
N PRO A 131 11.66 -3.40 4.12
CA PRO A 131 11.77 -2.01 3.68
C PRO A 131 11.23 -1.08 4.75
N ARG A 132 12.11 -0.37 5.46
CA ARG A 132 11.75 0.46 6.61
C ARG A 132 11.78 1.94 6.27
N MET A 133 10.75 2.65 6.62
CA MET A 133 10.79 4.11 6.74
C MET A 133 11.12 4.50 8.19
N ASP A 134 11.37 5.77 8.44
CA ASP A 134 11.64 6.33 9.76
C ASP A 134 10.93 7.65 9.97
N ARG A 135 11.10 8.25 11.15
CA ARG A 135 10.47 9.52 11.52
C ARG A 135 10.87 10.66 10.60
N GLU A 136 12.10 10.68 10.09
CA GLU A 136 12.56 11.69 9.13
C GLU A 136 11.70 11.67 7.85
N LEU A 137 11.50 10.48 7.28
CA LEU A 137 10.65 10.32 6.09
C LEU A 137 9.18 10.64 6.39
N LEU A 138 8.68 10.19 7.56
CA LEU A 138 7.31 10.48 7.97
C LEU A 138 7.07 11.98 8.16
N HIS A 139 8.00 12.72 8.77
CA HIS A 139 7.93 14.19 8.85
C HIS A 139 7.91 14.85 7.47
N LYS A 140 8.68 14.32 6.53
CA LYS A 140 8.81 14.88 5.18
C LYS A 140 7.59 14.62 4.30
N TYR A 141 7.00 13.42 4.40
CA TYR A 141 5.98 12.96 3.45
C TYR A 141 4.66 12.50 4.11
N GLY A 142 4.55 12.51 5.44
CA GLY A 142 3.38 12.00 6.16
C GLY A 142 2.14 12.90 6.10
N ARG A 143 2.31 14.19 5.78
CA ARG A 143 1.17 15.09 5.69
C ARG A 143 0.21 14.72 4.57
N GLY A 144 -1.10 14.75 4.87
CA GLY A 144 -2.16 14.30 3.97
C GLY A 144 -2.43 12.80 4.03
N LEU A 145 -1.64 12.04 4.82
CA LEU A 145 -1.95 10.65 5.15
C LEU A 145 -2.75 10.58 6.43
N ILE A 146 -3.61 9.58 6.55
CA ILE A 146 -4.18 9.11 7.82
C ILE A 146 -3.37 7.91 8.25
N ALA A 147 -3.01 7.83 9.52
CA ALA A 147 -2.23 6.72 10.06
C ALA A 147 -2.78 6.23 11.41
N THR A 148 -2.27 5.09 11.87
CA THR A 148 -2.70 4.46 13.12
C THR A 148 -1.52 4.04 13.98
N THR A 149 -1.83 3.60 15.21
CA THR A 149 -0.87 2.94 16.11
C THR A 149 -0.40 1.57 15.59
N GLY A 150 -1.00 1.06 14.52
CA GLY A 150 -0.73 -0.23 13.92
C GLY A 150 -1.37 -1.42 14.64
N CYS A 151 -1.15 -2.62 14.09
CA CYS A 151 -1.52 -3.93 14.65
C CYS A 151 -0.72 -4.25 15.93
N PRO A 152 -0.84 -5.44 16.55
CA PRO A 152 0.04 -5.86 17.63
C PRO A 152 1.54 -5.70 17.35
N GLY A 153 1.95 -5.69 16.08
CA GLY A 153 3.31 -5.37 15.64
C GLY A 153 3.69 -3.88 15.69
N GLY A 154 2.79 -2.98 16.03
CA GLY A 154 3.05 -1.54 16.14
C GLY A 154 3.94 -1.18 17.33
N GLU A 155 4.66 -0.04 17.24
CA GLU A 155 5.54 0.43 18.31
C GLU A 155 4.77 0.73 19.59
N VAL A 156 3.64 1.43 19.46
CA VAL A 156 2.81 1.79 20.63
C VAL A 156 2.35 0.54 21.37
N GLN A 157 1.80 -0.44 20.66
CA GLN A 157 1.32 -1.68 21.28
C GLN A 157 2.47 -2.52 21.86
N THR A 158 3.62 -2.56 21.20
CA THR A 158 4.82 -3.24 21.73
C THR A 158 5.25 -2.61 23.07
N ARG A 159 5.30 -1.28 23.18
CA ARG A 159 5.66 -0.59 24.42
C ARG A 159 4.65 -0.85 25.52
N LEU A 160 3.35 -0.90 25.22
CA LEU A 160 2.32 -1.26 26.20
C LEU A 160 2.51 -2.68 26.74
N ARG A 161 2.79 -3.65 25.86
CA ARG A 161 3.09 -5.04 26.28
C ARG A 161 4.30 -5.14 27.20
N LEU A 162 5.29 -4.26 27.01
CA LEU A 162 6.48 -4.17 27.86
C LEU A 162 6.26 -3.35 29.16
N GLY A 163 5.03 -2.89 29.42
CA GLY A 163 4.71 -2.07 30.59
C GLY A 163 5.24 -0.63 30.51
N GLN A 164 5.60 -0.16 29.33
CA GLN A 164 6.18 1.17 29.06
C GLN A 164 5.08 2.15 28.64
N TYR A 165 4.10 2.38 29.49
CA TYR A 165 2.94 3.23 29.16
C TYR A 165 3.33 4.66 28.80
N LYS A 166 4.29 5.25 29.55
CA LYS A 166 4.76 6.62 29.29
C LYS A 166 5.40 6.72 27.90
N GLU A 167 6.27 5.79 27.56
CA GLU A 167 6.95 5.74 26.25
C GLU A 167 5.96 5.49 25.12
N ALA A 168 4.92 4.67 25.34
CA ALA A 168 3.84 4.45 24.39
C ALA A 168 3.04 5.74 24.15
N LEU A 169 2.75 6.50 25.22
CA LEU A 169 2.06 7.78 25.15
C LEU A 169 2.89 8.82 24.38
N ASP A 170 4.18 8.94 24.70
CA ASP A 170 5.11 9.86 24.04
C ASP A 170 5.23 9.51 22.53
N THR A 171 5.34 8.22 22.19
CA THR A 171 5.37 7.73 20.80
C THR A 171 4.09 8.06 20.04
N ALA A 172 2.92 7.81 20.65
CA ALA A 172 1.65 8.12 20.01
C ALA A 172 1.44 9.62 19.80
N ALA A 173 1.89 10.45 20.77
CA ALA A 173 1.86 11.91 20.65
C ALA A 173 2.79 12.39 19.51
N GLU A 174 4.00 11.84 19.40
CA GLU A 174 4.92 12.15 18.29
C GLU A 174 4.28 11.84 16.92
N PHE A 175 3.69 10.66 16.75
CA PHE A 175 3.02 10.31 15.50
C PHE A 175 1.80 11.19 15.22
N ARG A 176 0.97 11.52 16.24
CA ARG A 176 -0.11 12.49 16.09
C ARG A 176 0.41 13.82 15.52
N ASP A 177 1.52 14.31 16.04
CA ASP A 177 2.10 15.60 15.61
C ASP A 177 2.68 15.53 14.20
N ILE A 178 3.22 14.37 13.78
CA ILE A 178 3.71 14.13 12.40
C ILE A 178 2.56 14.16 11.40
N PHE A 179 1.48 13.41 11.63
CA PHE A 179 0.37 13.29 10.69
C PHE A 179 -0.62 14.47 10.81
N GLY A 180 -0.64 15.15 11.95
CA GLY A 180 -1.52 16.28 12.26
C GLY A 180 -2.83 15.86 12.92
N GLU A 181 -3.48 16.85 13.54
CA GLU A 181 -4.72 16.65 14.28
C GLU A 181 -5.81 15.98 13.43
N GLY A 182 -6.48 14.96 13.97
CA GLY A 182 -7.54 14.21 13.32
C GLY A 182 -7.06 13.22 12.25
N ASN A 183 -5.75 13.04 12.04
CA ASN A 183 -5.18 12.12 11.07
C ASN A 183 -4.43 10.94 11.69
N PHE A 184 -4.42 10.83 13.00
CA PHE A 184 -3.80 9.72 13.70
C PHE A 184 -4.83 9.04 14.62
N PHE A 185 -4.98 7.72 14.48
CA PHE A 185 -5.99 6.92 15.16
C PHE A 185 -5.33 5.84 16.02
N VAL A 186 -5.97 5.51 17.13
CA VAL A 186 -5.62 4.29 17.87
C VAL A 186 -6.35 3.12 17.24
N GLU A 187 -5.59 2.18 16.69
CA GLU A 187 -6.11 0.99 16.03
C GLU A 187 -6.40 -0.10 17.06
N VAL A 188 -7.61 -0.66 16.99
CA VAL A 188 -8.07 -1.73 17.86
C VAL A 188 -8.51 -2.93 17.04
N MET A 189 -8.05 -4.11 17.46
CA MET A 189 -8.37 -5.41 16.87
C MET A 189 -8.91 -6.37 17.93
N ASP A 190 -9.66 -7.37 17.51
CA ASP A 190 -10.13 -8.45 18.38
C ASP A 190 -10.27 -9.76 17.58
N HIS A 191 -9.22 -10.56 17.59
CA HIS A 191 -9.20 -11.93 17.11
C HIS A 191 -9.27 -12.93 18.27
N SER A 192 -9.64 -12.47 19.46
CA SER A 192 -9.66 -13.21 20.72
C SER A 192 -8.27 -13.67 21.20
N LEU A 193 -7.21 -13.03 20.75
CA LEU A 193 -5.83 -13.34 21.09
C LEU A 193 -5.42 -12.69 22.42
N ASP A 194 -4.59 -13.39 23.20
CA ASP A 194 -4.09 -12.87 24.47
C ASP A 194 -3.19 -11.64 24.28
N ILE A 195 -2.45 -11.58 23.19
CA ILE A 195 -1.61 -10.41 22.84
C ILE A 195 -2.43 -9.14 22.67
N GLU A 196 -3.64 -9.24 22.11
CA GLU A 196 -4.56 -8.10 21.94
C GLU A 196 -5.23 -7.72 23.26
N LYS A 197 -5.70 -8.72 24.02
CA LYS A 197 -6.37 -8.52 25.32
C LYS A 197 -5.46 -7.83 26.33
N ARG A 198 -4.17 -8.18 26.35
CA ARG A 198 -3.19 -7.60 27.28
C ARG A 198 -3.04 -6.09 27.15
N VAL A 199 -3.26 -5.52 25.98
CA VAL A 199 -3.04 -4.09 25.72
C VAL A 199 -4.32 -3.29 25.51
N ARG A 200 -5.49 -3.95 25.43
CA ARG A 200 -6.76 -3.29 25.09
C ARG A 200 -7.09 -2.12 26.00
N ASP A 201 -7.06 -2.33 27.31
CA ASP A 201 -7.41 -1.29 28.28
C ASP A 201 -6.43 -0.12 28.26
N ASP A 202 -5.15 -0.41 28.10
CA ASP A 202 -4.10 0.62 27.99
C ASP A 202 -4.22 1.40 26.67
N LEU A 203 -4.60 0.75 25.56
CA LEU A 203 -4.88 1.43 24.28
C LEU A 203 -6.08 2.38 24.41
N LEU A 204 -7.17 1.94 25.03
CA LEU A 204 -8.36 2.79 25.26
C LEU A 204 -8.03 3.96 26.19
N LYS A 205 -7.23 3.72 27.22
CA LYS A 205 -6.75 4.77 28.12
C LYS A 205 -5.85 5.76 27.38
N LEU A 206 -4.90 5.29 26.57
CA LEU A 206 -4.01 6.14 25.76
C LEU A 206 -4.81 7.00 24.77
N ALA A 207 -5.80 6.43 24.11
CA ALA A 207 -6.70 7.17 23.22
C ALA A 207 -7.39 8.33 23.96
N LYS A 208 -7.88 8.08 25.16
CA LYS A 208 -8.51 9.09 26.01
C LYS A 208 -7.51 10.16 26.48
N ASP A 209 -6.33 9.75 26.97
CA ASP A 209 -5.31 10.65 27.52
C ASP A 209 -4.77 11.61 26.44
N LEU A 210 -4.68 11.18 25.18
CA LEU A 210 -4.24 12.00 24.04
C LEU A 210 -5.38 12.57 23.20
N SER A 211 -6.65 12.30 23.56
CA SER A 211 -7.82 12.67 22.76
C SER A 211 -7.74 12.16 21.31
N LEU A 212 -7.22 10.95 21.12
CA LEU A 212 -7.11 10.30 19.82
C LEU A 212 -8.37 9.48 19.50
N PRO A 213 -8.90 9.53 18.26
CA PRO A 213 -10.00 8.69 17.86
C PRO A 213 -9.56 7.23 17.74
N LEU A 214 -10.51 6.31 18.00
CA LEU A 214 -10.33 4.88 17.79
C LEU A 214 -10.69 4.48 16.37
N VAL A 215 -10.07 3.42 15.83
CA VAL A 215 -10.50 2.76 14.59
C VAL A 215 -10.43 1.24 14.74
N ALA A 216 -11.52 0.56 14.38
CA ALA A 216 -11.60 -0.91 14.41
C ALA A 216 -11.09 -1.48 13.09
N THR A 217 -10.22 -2.48 13.15
CA THR A 217 -9.72 -3.21 11.98
C THR A 217 -9.74 -4.72 12.22
N ASN A 218 -9.52 -5.51 11.16
CA ASN A 218 -9.50 -6.97 11.24
C ASN A 218 -8.23 -7.59 10.68
N ASP A 219 -7.25 -6.80 10.24
CA ASP A 219 -5.97 -7.30 9.73
C ASP A 219 -6.14 -8.49 8.76
N LEU A 220 -7.04 -8.31 7.78
CA LEU A 220 -7.46 -9.38 6.87
C LEU A 220 -6.28 -9.93 6.07
N HIS A 221 -6.11 -11.25 6.08
CA HIS A 221 -5.07 -11.95 5.30
C HIS A 221 -5.64 -12.92 4.26
N TYR A 222 -6.92 -13.27 4.34
CA TYR A 222 -7.61 -14.11 3.36
C TYR A 222 -9.08 -13.71 3.20
N THR A 223 -9.71 -14.10 2.08
CA THR A 223 -11.03 -13.58 1.73
C THR A 223 -12.17 -14.26 2.51
N ASN A 224 -12.22 -15.59 2.56
CA ASN A 224 -13.25 -16.34 3.26
C ASN A 224 -12.64 -17.09 4.44
N GLN A 225 -13.45 -17.43 5.43
CA GLN A 225 -12.95 -18.12 6.63
C GLN A 225 -12.29 -19.46 6.31
N GLU A 226 -12.82 -20.22 5.36
CA GLU A 226 -12.26 -21.49 4.91
C GLU A 226 -10.89 -21.38 4.22
N ASP A 227 -10.51 -20.18 3.74
CA ASP A 227 -9.21 -19.94 3.12
C ASP A 227 -8.04 -20.00 4.13
N HIS A 228 -8.32 -20.12 5.45
CA HIS A 228 -7.29 -20.18 6.50
C HIS A 228 -6.32 -21.35 6.32
N GLU A 229 -6.78 -22.50 5.80
CA GLU A 229 -5.90 -23.65 5.55
C GLU A 229 -4.88 -23.38 4.44
N ALA A 230 -5.34 -22.71 3.36
CA ALA A 230 -4.45 -22.31 2.26
C ALA A 230 -3.47 -21.21 2.71
N HIS A 231 -3.93 -20.28 3.55
CA HIS A 231 -3.08 -19.27 4.15
C HIS A 231 -2.00 -19.89 5.06
N ASP A 232 -2.36 -20.87 5.90
CA ASP A 232 -1.41 -21.58 6.76
C ASP A 232 -0.33 -22.31 5.94
N ALA A 233 -0.70 -22.90 4.79
CA ALA A 233 0.27 -23.48 3.87
C ALA A 233 1.19 -22.42 3.23
N LEU A 234 0.67 -21.23 2.93
CA LEU A 234 1.47 -20.11 2.42
C LEU A 234 2.51 -19.65 3.46
N LEU A 235 2.13 -19.56 4.73
CA LEU A 235 3.06 -19.23 5.83
C LEU A 235 4.19 -20.29 5.97
N CYS A 236 3.91 -21.56 5.70
CA CYS A 236 4.98 -22.57 5.66
C CYS A 236 6.02 -22.27 4.57
N VAL A 237 5.59 -21.79 3.41
CA VAL A 237 6.51 -21.36 2.34
C VAL A 237 7.35 -20.17 2.78
N GLN A 238 6.71 -19.18 3.45
CA GLN A 238 7.37 -17.99 3.96
C GLN A 238 8.54 -18.29 4.90
N VAL A 239 8.32 -19.21 5.84
CA VAL A 239 9.33 -19.53 6.89
C VAL A 239 10.19 -20.75 6.58
N GLY A 240 10.00 -21.39 5.43
CA GLY A 240 10.77 -22.58 5.02
C GLY A 240 10.48 -23.81 5.88
N SER A 241 9.26 -23.97 6.40
CA SER A 241 8.79 -25.10 7.20
C SER A 241 7.73 -25.91 6.46
N ASN A 242 7.24 -26.97 7.08
CA ASN A 242 6.11 -27.74 6.57
C ASN A 242 4.92 -27.72 7.56
N ILE A 243 3.73 -28.06 7.08
CA ILE A 243 2.49 -27.92 7.86
C ILE A 243 2.43 -28.81 9.12
N TYR A 244 3.27 -29.85 9.19
CA TYR A 244 3.33 -30.79 10.32
C TYR A 244 4.31 -30.34 11.41
N ASP A 245 5.12 -29.31 11.15
CA ASP A 245 6.08 -28.79 12.14
C ASP A 245 5.34 -28.09 13.27
N GLN A 246 5.54 -28.56 14.50
CA GLN A 246 4.78 -28.10 15.67
C GLN A 246 5.17 -26.67 16.10
N ASN A 247 6.43 -26.30 15.92
CA ASN A 247 7.01 -25.02 16.40
C ASN A 247 7.20 -24.00 15.27
N ARG A 248 6.46 -24.11 14.17
CA ARG A 248 6.52 -23.12 13.09
C ARG A 248 5.70 -21.87 13.39
N PHE A 249 6.00 -20.79 12.71
CA PHE A 249 5.13 -19.62 12.68
C PHE A 249 3.78 -19.97 12.03
N LYS A 250 2.70 -19.60 12.68
CA LYS A 250 1.32 -19.70 12.20
C LYS A 250 0.45 -18.66 12.89
N PHE A 251 -0.65 -18.32 12.31
CA PHE A 251 -1.66 -17.51 12.99
C PHE A 251 -2.43 -18.36 14.00
N GLU A 252 -2.60 -17.85 15.21
CA GLU A 252 -3.26 -18.56 16.30
C GLU A 252 -4.79 -18.49 16.22
N SER A 253 -5.34 -17.67 15.30
CA SER A 253 -6.77 -17.48 15.07
C SER A 253 -7.12 -17.67 13.60
N GLN A 254 -8.37 -18.07 13.33
CA GLN A 254 -8.93 -18.17 11.96
C GLN A 254 -9.79 -16.96 11.61
N GLU A 255 -9.64 -15.85 12.33
CA GLU A 255 -10.53 -14.69 12.27
C GLU A 255 -10.04 -13.59 11.30
N TYR A 256 -9.00 -13.83 10.51
CA TYR A 256 -8.38 -12.86 9.59
C TYR A 256 -9.02 -12.84 8.19
N TYR A 257 -10.34 -13.06 8.11
CA TYR A 257 -11.12 -13.06 6.86
C TYR A 257 -12.01 -11.82 6.71
N LEU A 258 -12.63 -11.64 5.53
CA LEU A 258 -13.53 -10.52 5.26
C LEU A 258 -14.87 -10.74 5.99
N LYS A 259 -15.00 -10.20 7.19
CA LYS A 259 -16.21 -10.26 8.01
C LYS A 259 -17.29 -9.30 7.49
N THR A 260 -18.54 -9.65 7.69
CA THR A 260 -19.68 -8.74 7.42
C THR A 260 -19.66 -7.54 8.36
N ALA A 261 -20.31 -6.44 7.96
CA ALA A 261 -20.49 -5.26 8.83
C ALA A 261 -21.15 -5.64 10.17
N LYS A 262 -22.14 -6.53 10.14
CA LYS A 262 -22.80 -7.02 11.36
C LYS A 262 -21.84 -7.74 12.31
N GLN A 263 -20.97 -8.61 11.79
CA GLN A 263 -19.97 -9.32 12.60
C GLN A 263 -18.99 -8.33 13.22
N MET A 264 -18.43 -7.40 12.44
CA MET A 264 -17.50 -6.39 12.96
C MET A 264 -18.15 -5.50 14.03
N ARG A 265 -19.38 -5.04 13.80
CA ARG A 265 -20.09 -4.22 14.79
C ARG A 265 -20.46 -4.97 16.06
N GLU A 266 -20.72 -6.27 15.98
CA GLU A 266 -20.92 -7.10 17.17
C GLU A 266 -19.63 -7.26 17.99
N ILE A 267 -18.47 -7.47 17.30
CA ILE A 267 -17.15 -7.55 17.95
C ILE A 267 -16.84 -6.25 18.72
N PHE A 268 -17.11 -5.09 18.10
CA PHE A 268 -16.80 -3.77 18.68
C PHE A 268 -18.02 -3.05 19.29
N LYS A 269 -19.06 -3.79 19.71
CA LYS A 269 -20.29 -3.19 20.28
C LYS A 269 -20.08 -2.34 21.51
N GLU A 270 -19.02 -2.57 22.27
CA GLU A 270 -18.66 -1.80 23.47
C GLU A 270 -17.97 -0.45 23.14
N ILE A 271 -17.40 -0.34 21.94
CA ILE A 271 -16.73 0.86 21.42
C ILE A 271 -17.21 1.18 19.98
N PRO A 272 -18.51 1.45 19.80
CA PRO A 272 -19.11 1.58 18.47
C PRO A 272 -18.52 2.72 17.64
N GLU A 273 -17.92 3.72 18.27
CA GLU A 273 -17.20 4.81 17.61
C GLU A 273 -16.01 4.28 16.79
N ALA A 274 -15.32 3.22 17.24
CA ALA A 274 -14.22 2.62 16.50
C ALA A 274 -14.68 2.03 15.14
N ALA A 275 -15.88 1.41 15.12
CA ALA A 275 -16.50 0.93 13.88
C ALA A 275 -17.03 2.08 13.01
N ASN A 276 -17.60 3.13 13.62
CA ASN A 276 -18.11 4.30 12.89
C ASN A 276 -16.99 5.07 12.21
N ASN A 277 -15.82 5.17 12.85
CA ASN A 277 -14.66 5.87 12.30
C ASN A 277 -14.10 5.21 11.04
N THR A 278 -14.42 3.93 10.76
CA THR A 278 -14.06 3.30 9.48
C THR A 278 -14.78 3.97 8.29
N LEU A 279 -16.03 4.37 8.50
CA LEU A 279 -16.81 5.10 7.49
C LEU A 279 -16.30 6.53 7.33
N LEU A 280 -15.96 7.20 8.43
CA LEU A 280 -15.40 8.55 8.41
C LEU A 280 -14.06 8.59 7.67
N ILE A 281 -13.17 7.62 7.88
CA ILE A 281 -11.92 7.51 7.15
C ILE A 281 -12.20 7.23 5.67
N ALA A 282 -13.10 6.31 5.36
CA ALA A 282 -13.46 5.98 3.99
C ALA A 282 -14.05 7.19 3.23
N GLU A 283 -14.83 8.04 3.90
CA GLU A 283 -15.37 9.26 3.31
C GLU A 283 -14.26 10.26 2.93
N ARG A 284 -13.23 10.37 3.76
CA ARG A 284 -12.10 11.29 3.60
C ARG A 284 -11.08 10.87 2.53
N CYS A 285 -11.06 9.59 2.16
CA CYS A 285 -10.10 9.05 1.18
C CYS A 285 -10.71 9.10 -0.22
N GLU A 286 -10.10 9.86 -1.13
CA GLU A 286 -10.53 9.96 -2.53
C GLU A 286 -9.32 9.96 -3.46
N VAL A 287 -9.05 8.84 -4.11
CA VAL A 287 -7.90 8.66 -4.99
C VAL A 287 -8.33 8.20 -6.37
N SER A 288 -7.59 8.62 -7.39
CA SER A 288 -7.83 8.23 -8.77
C SER A 288 -6.53 8.02 -9.53
N PHE A 289 -6.57 7.16 -10.56
CA PHE A 289 -5.50 7.00 -11.51
C PHE A 289 -5.97 7.53 -12.87
N GLU A 290 -5.32 8.60 -13.34
CA GLU A 290 -5.60 9.18 -14.65
C GLU A 290 -4.67 8.58 -15.69
N LYS A 291 -5.27 8.19 -16.83
CA LYS A 291 -4.46 7.80 -17.99
C LYS A 291 -3.84 9.07 -18.58
N ARG A 292 -2.52 9.14 -18.57
CA ARG A 292 -1.76 10.24 -19.20
C ARG A 292 -0.88 9.65 -20.29
N ASP A 293 -0.86 10.35 -21.40
CA ASP A 293 0.15 10.12 -22.43
C ASP A 293 1.40 10.94 -22.06
N LEU A 294 2.43 10.26 -21.59
CA LEU A 294 3.68 10.85 -21.11
C LEU A 294 4.81 10.66 -22.12
N MET A 295 4.50 10.54 -23.42
CA MET A 295 5.52 10.48 -24.45
C MET A 295 6.45 11.69 -24.35
N PRO A 296 7.76 11.48 -24.17
CA PRO A 296 8.73 12.56 -24.19
C PRO A 296 8.78 13.18 -25.59
N ARG A 297 8.92 14.50 -25.64
CA ARG A 297 9.20 15.18 -26.90
C ARG A 297 10.62 14.84 -27.34
N PHE A 298 10.77 14.42 -28.59
CA PHE A 298 12.07 14.18 -29.16
C PHE A 298 12.76 15.52 -29.44
N PRO A 299 14.02 15.74 -29.03
CA PRO A 299 14.75 16.97 -29.33
C PRO A 299 15.11 16.99 -30.82
N THR A 300 14.39 17.80 -31.61
CA THR A 300 14.64 17.98 -33.03
C THR A 300 15.66 19.10 -33.25
N PRO A 301 16.52 19.03 -34.30
CA PRO A 301 17.40 20.12 -34.67
C PRO A 301 16.61 21.38 -35.09
N ASP A 302 17.15 22.57 -34.80
CA ASP A 302 16.67 23.86 -35.26
C ASP A 302 15.18 24.17 -35.09
N GLY A 303 14.53 23.50 -34.12
CA GLY A 303 13.10 23.69 -33.81
C GLY A 303 12.14 23.11 -34.86
N GLN A 304 12.59 22.19 -35.70
CA GLN A 304 11.72 21.44 -36.63
C GLN A 304 10.64 20.67 -35.85
N SER A 305 9.52 20.39 -36.51
CA SER A 305 8.53 19.49 -35.94
C SER A 305 9.06 18.04 -35.91
N GLU A 306 8.57 17.23 -34.96
CA GLU A 306 8.90 15.80 -34.92
C GLU A 306 8.49 15.07 -36.22
N SER A 307 7.40 15.52 -36.86
CA SER A 307 6.94 14.98 -38.13
C SER A 307 7.91 15.25 -39.28
N ASP A 308 8.41 16.48 -39.37
CA ASP A 308 9.36 16.86 -40.43
C ASP A 308 10.70 16.16 -40.22
N TRP A 309 11.17 16.10 -38.96
CA TRP A 309 12.42 15.42 -38.63
C TRP A 309 12.34 13.91 -38.90
N LEU A 310 11.22 13.26 -38.54
CA LEU A 310 11.02 11.86 -38.86
C LEU A 310 11.06 11.59 -40.37
N ALA A 311 10.37 12.44 -41.14
CA ALA A 311 10.38 12.32 -42.60
C ALA A 311 11.80 12.46 -43.14
N GLU A 312 12.58 13.45 -42.69
CA GLU A 312 13.97 13.62 -43.11
C GLU A 312 14.85 12.41 -42.77
N GLU A 313 14.75 11.88 -41.55
CA GLU A 313 15.48 10.67 -41.14
C GLU A 313 15.09 9.43 -41.96
N VAL A 314 13.81 9.26 -42.25
CA VAL A 314 13.33 8.16 -43.12
C VAL A 314 13.92 8.27 -44.52
N TRP A 315 13.86 9.45 -45.14
CA TRP A 315 14.44 9.64 -46.48
C TRP A 315 15.95 9.47 -46.50
N ARG A 316 16.65 9.98 -45.52
CA ARG A 316 18.10 9.75 -45.32
C ARG A 316 18.43 8.27 -45.12
N GLY A 317 17.58 7.54 -44.38
CA GLY A 317 17.69 6.10 -44.22
C GLY A 317 17.45 5.33 -45.52
N MET A 318 16.47 5.76 -46.33
CA MET A 318 16.19 5.20 -47.63
C MET A 318 17.37 5.36 -48.59
N ASP A 319 17.98 6.54 -48.63
CA ASP A 319 19.18 6.78 -49.48
C ASP A 319 20.37 5.93 -49.05
N ARG A 320 20.57 5.72 -47.78
CA ARG A 320 21.62 4.80 -47.25
C ARG A 320 21.38 3.34 -47.65
N ARG A 321 20.12 2.88 -47.63
CA ARG A 321 19.76 1.49 -47.91
C ARG A 321 19.69 1.19 -49.40
N PHE A 322 19.42 2.21 -50.19
CA PHE A 322 19.26 2.09 -51.69
C PHE A 322 20.16 3.09 -52.41
N PRO A 323 21.50 2.96 -52.33
CA PRO A 323 22.45 3.93 -52.88
C PRO A 323 22.34 4.08 -54.41
N GLY A 324 21.67 3.15 -55.10
CA GLY A 324 21.35 3.22 -56.56
C GLY A 324 20.01 3.84 -56.88
N GLY A 325 19.31 4.40 -55.87
CA GLY A 325 17.95 4.89 -55.97
C GLY A 325 16.89 3.86 -55.53
N CYS A 326 15.81 4.35 -54.97
CA CYS A 326 14.68 3.52 -54.55
C CYS A 326 13.58 3.54 -55.59
N ASP A 327 12.93 2.39 -55.86
CA ASP A 327 11.80 2.30 -56.75
C ASP A 327 10.56 3.02 -56.21
N ASP A 328 9.64 3.40 -57.12
CA ASP A 328 8.44 4.16 -56.77
C ASP A 328 7.57 3.42 -55.74
N LYS A 329 7.43 2.11 -55.84
CA LYS A 329 6.64 1.29 -54.93
C LYS A 329 7.11 1.41 -53.48
N ARG A 330 8.43 1.43 -53.23
CA ARG A 330 9.00 1.62 -51.88
C ARG A 330 8.86 3.04 -51.43
N ARG A 331 8.99 4.03 -52.32
CA ARG A 331 8.76 5.44 -52.02
C ARG A 331 7.32 5.71 -51.60
N ASP A 332 6.37 5.19 -52.37
CA ASP A 332 4.93 5.32 -52.09
C ASP A 332 4.59 4.67 -50.72
N GLN A 333 5.15 3.49 -50.45
CA GLN A 333 4.94 2.81 -49.17
C GLN A 333 5.50 3.60 -48.00
N ALA A 334 6.70 4.13 -48.08
CA ALA A 334 7.31 4.98 -47.02
C ALA A 334 6.51 6.25 -46.81
N SER A 335 6.05 6.90 -47.88
CA SER A 335 5.17 8.07 -47.80
C SER A 335 3.84 7.76 -47.09
N TYR A 336 3.21 6.66 -47.45
CA TYR A 336 1.99 6.19 -46.82
C TYR A 336 2.18 5.91 -45.31
N GLU A 337 3.25 5.21 -44.94
CA GLU A 337 3.55 4.91 -43.53
C GLU A 337 3.82 6.18 -42.72
N LEU A 338 4.57 7.14 -43.26
CA LEU A 338 4.79 8.46 -42.64
C LEU A 338 3.47 9.21 -42.44
N GLU A 339 2.57 9.19 -43.41
CA GLU A 339 1.25 9.81 -43.30
C GLU A 339 0.43 9.19 -42.15
N VAL A 340 0.42 7.84 -42.10
CA VAL A 340 -0.28 7.11 -41.02
C VAL A 340 0.31 7.45 -39.64
N ILE A 341 1.65 7.43 -39.48
CA ILE A 341 2.33 7.74 -38.23
C ILE A 341 2.00 9.17 -37.78
N ASN A 342 2.05 10.13 -38.71
CA ASN A 342 1.74 11.53 -38.44
C ASN A 342 0.27 11.72 -38.07
N LYS A 343 -0.65 11.10 -38.79
CA LYS A 343 -2.09 11.15 -38.52
C LYS A 343 -2.45 10.57 -37.15
N MET A 344 -1.73 9.54 -36.71
CA MET A 344 -1.92 8.92 -35.41
C MET A 344 -1.20 9.68 -34.27
N GLY A 345 -0.37 10.69 -34.56
CA GLY A 345 0.32 11.50 -33.58
C GLY A 345 1.54 10.85 -32.93
N PHE A 346 2.18 9.87 -33.60
CA PHE A 346 3.31 9.11 -33.04
C PHE A 346 4.68 9.37 -33.69
N PRO A 347 4.96 10.50 -34.38
CA PRO A 347 6.30 10.72 -34.96
C PRO A 347 7.40 10.73 -33.88
N GLY A 348 7.15 11.36 -32.72
CA GLY A 348 8.10 11.38 -31.60
C GLY A 348 8.41 9.98 -31.06
N TYR A 349 7.41 9.08 -31.01
CA TYR A 349 7.64 7.68 -30.62
C TYR A 349 8.65 6.98 -31.50
N PHE A 350 8.48 7.07 -32.83
CA PHE A 350 9.40 6.46 -33.77
C PHE A 350 10.81 7.04 -33.68
N LEU A 351 10.94 8.33 -33.47
CA LEU A 351 12.23 8.99 -33.29
C LEU A 351 12.94 8.54 -31.98
N VAL A 352 12.18 8.42 -30.88
CA VAL A 352 12.74 7.91 -29.60
C VAL A 352 13.21 6.48 -29.74
N VAL A 353 12.41 5.60 -30.37
CA VAL A 353 12.77 4.19 -30.56
C VAL A 353 13.98 4.07 -31.48
N ALA A 354 14.02 4.79 -32.60
CA ALA A 354 15.16 4.77 -33.52
C ALA A 354 16.49 5.16 -32.81
N ARG A 355 16.45 6.19 -31.94
CA ARG A 355 17.63 6.64 -31.19
C ARG A 355 18.08 5.62 -30.13
N SER A 356 17.18 4.82 -29.58
CA SER A 356 17.55 3.83 -28.55
C SER A 356 18.27 2.61 -29.13
N GLU A 357 18.32 2.46 -30.47
CA GLU A 357 19.07 1.41 -31.15
C GLU A 357 20.50 1.85 -31.60
N GLU A 358 20.80 3.15 -31.53
CA GLU A 358 22.13 3.70 -31.76
C GLU A 358 22.99 3.62 -30.50
#